data_bb48c56312b7d0e902da232fb762fe04
#
_entry.id   bb48c56312b7d0e902da232fb762fe04
#
_cell.length_a   1.000
_cell.length_b   1.000
_cell.length_c   1.000
_cell.angle_alpha   90.00
_cell.angle_beta   90.00
_cell.angle_gamma   90.00
#
_symmetry.space_group_name_H-M   'P 1'
#
loop_
_entity.id
_entity.type
_entity.pdbx_description
1 polymer ?
#
loop_
_entity_poly.entity_id
_entity_poly.type
_entity_poly.pdbx_seq_one_letter_code
_entity_poly.pdbx_strand_id
1 'polypeptide(L)'
;MNWVEATGYLASALVLATFCMKTMIPLRCAAISSNIAFIVYGFYDGLYPVLVLHAILLPLNAWRAIQMLRLIKRVEAASKGDLSTEWLRPFMKEAYLKAGETIFNKGDYADRLYMIIAGDIHLEQIDHILRAGDLFGEIGLFSADHQRTQTARTMTDAHLLWISERELAQICYQNPGIAFYFLRLTTNRLIANASRAMTGSETTLSAPSKL
;
A
#
# COMPACT_ATOMS: atom_id res chain seq x y z
N MET A 1 5.01 52.04 10.02
CA MET A 1 5.33 50.63 9.82
C MET A 1 5.89 50.51 8.40
N ASN A 2 7.19 50.24 8.30
CA ASN A 2 7.82 50.10 7.01
C ASN A 2 7.40 48.75 6.39
N TRP A 3 7.30 48.67 5.06
CA TRP A 3 6.89 47.43 4.37
C TRP A 3 7.78 46.23 4.75
N VAL A 4 9.08 46.47 5.09
CA VAL A 4 10.02 45.48 5.56
C VAL A 4 9.62 44.89 6.91
N GLU A 5 9.22 45.76 7.88
CA GLU A 5 8.70 45.30 9.18
C GLU A 5 7.41 44.49 9.00
N ALA A 6 6.53 44.90 8.07
CA ALA A 6 5.30 44.17 7.75
C ALA A 6 5.59 42.77 7.23
N THR A 7 6.63 42.60 6.40
CA THR A 7 7.04 41.26 5.93
C THR A 7 7.57 40.37 7.06
N GLY A 8 8.28 40.94 8.05
CA GLY A 8 8.74 40.22 9.24
C GLY A 8 7.59 39.72 10.11
N TYR A 9 6.57 40.57 10.34
CA TYR A 9 5.36 40.13 11.06
C TYR A 9 4.56 39.10 10.32
N LEU A 10 4.42 39.23 9.00
CA LEU A 10 3.76 38.22 8.16
C LEU A 10 4.51 36.85 8.23
N ALA A 11 5.83 36.91 8.16
CA ALA A 11 6.66 35.70 8.26
C ALA A 11 6.45 35.00 9.62
N SER A 12 6.44 35.77 10.71
CA SER A 12 6.22 35.27 12.06
C SER A 12 4.81 34.71 12.24
N ALA A 13 3.79 35.34 11.69
CA ALA A 13 2.40 34.85 11.70
C ALA A 13 2.28 33.52 10.92
N LEU A 14 2.99 33.39 9.79
CA LEU A 14 3.03 32.13 9.03
C LEU A 14 3.71 31.00 9.81
N VAL A 15 4.80 31.29 10.56
CA VAL A 15 5.41 30.30 11.48
C VAL A 15 4.41 29.89 12.54
N LEU A 16 3.75 30.83 13.21
CA LEU A 16 2.74 30.52 14.22
C LEU A 16 1.62 29.65 13.63
N ALA A 17 1.16 29.95 12.41
CA ALA A 17 0.15 29.18 11.72
C ALA A 17 0.60 27.70 11.51
N THR A 18 1.90 27.43 11.31
CA THR A 18 2.39 26.04 11.15
C THR A 18 2.14 25.20 12.40
N PHE A 19 2.18 25.76 13.60
CA PHE A 19 1.89 25.05 14.85
C PHE A 19 0.40 24.75 15.04
N CYS A 20 -0.48 25.50 14.39
CA CYS A 20 -1.92 25.28 14.44
C CYS A 20 -2.41 24.26 13.40
N MET A 21 -1.57 23.89 12.43
CA MET A 21 -1.96 23.01 11.33
C MET A 21 -1.83 21.53 11.71
N LYS A 22 -2.94 20.78 11.57
CA LYS A 22 -2.98 19.34 11.86
C LYS A 22 -2.54 18.48 10.67
N THR A 23 -2.56 19.03 9.45
CA THR A 23 -2.26 18.28 8.23
C THR A 23 -0.88 18.64 7.67
N MET A 24 -0.16 17.63 7.18
CA MET A 24 1.26 17.76 6.80
C MET A 24 1.49 18.66 5.57
N ILE A 25 0.58 18.67 4.59
CA ILE A 25 0.76 19.44 3.34
C ILE A 25 0.60 20.95 3.60
N PRO A 26 -0.52 21.45 4.17
CA PRO A 26 -0.65 22.86 4.51
C PRO A 26 0.48 23.38 5.40
N LEU A 27 0.91 22.57 6.38
CA LEU A 27 2.05 22.89 7.25
C LEU A 27 3.33 23.17 6.43
N ARG A 28 3.63 22.32 5.44
CA ARG A 28 4.81 22.52 4.57
C ARG A 28 4.66 23.74 3.66
N CYS A 29 3.47 23.99 3.14
CA CYS A 29 3.18 25.19 2.34
C CYS A 29 3.39 26.46 3.17
N ALA A 30 2.86 26.51 4.38
CA ALA A 30 3.02 27.64 5.28
C ALA A 30 4.50 27.85 5.68
N ALA A 31 5.25 26.77 5.96
CA ALA A 31 6.67 26.83 6.26
C ALA A 31 7.50 27.36 5.08
N ILE A 32 7.22 26.94 3.84
CA ILE A 32 7.89 27.43 2.63
C ILE A 32 7.58 28.92 2.45
N SER A 33 6.32 29.33 2.56
CA SER A 33 5.91 30.73 2.45
C SER A 33 6.57 31.61 3.51
N SER A 34 6.63 31.13 4.76
CA SER A 34 7.33 31.81 5.84
C SER A 34 8.83 31.94 5.57
N ASN A 35 9.50 30.90 5.08
CA ASN A 35 10.93 30.96 4.74
C ASN A 35 11.20 32.03 3.67
N ILE A 36 10.35 32.11 2.63
CA ILE A 36 10.47 33.14 1.59
C ILE A 36 10.33 34.55 2.21
N ALA A 37 9.31 34.73 3.06
CA ALA A 37 9.09 36.03 3.71
C ALA A 37 10.27 36.43 4.64
N PHE A 38 10.85 35.49 5.40
CA PHE A 38 12.02 35.74 6.24
C PHE A 38 13.29 35.99 5.42
N ILE A 39 13.47 35.38 4.26
CA ILE A 39 14.59 35.68 3.36
C ILE A 39 14.48 37.11 2.87
N VAL A 40 13.29 37.54 2.43
CA VAL A 40 13.05 38.92 1.99
C VAL A 40 13.31 39.90 3.15
N TYR A 41 12.72 39.65 4.32
CA TYR A 41 12.92 40.46 5.51
C TYR A 41 14.39 40.59 5.90
N GLY A 42 15.09 39.44 6.04
CA GLY A 42 16.50 39.40 6.45
C GLY A 42 17.45 40.08 5.45
N PHE A 43 17.10 40.04 4.15
CA PHE A 43 17.90 40.69 3.11
C PHE A 43 17.78 42.21 3.19
N TYR A 44 16.57 42.76 3.30
CA TYR A 44 16.34 44.21 3.28
C TYR A 44 16.68 44.89 4.62
N ASP A 45 16.57 44.16 5.75
CA ASP A 45 16.86 44.67 7.10
C ASP A 45 18.29 44.35 7.56
N GLY A 46 19.09 43.69 6.70
CA GLY A 46 20.51 43.36 6.98
C GLY A 46 20.71 42.28 8.04
N LEU A 47 19.69 41.46 8.31
CA LEU A 47 19.71 40.40 9.33
C LEU A 47 20.29 39.10 8.77
N TYR A 48 21.60 39.07 8.50
CA TYR A 48 22.30 37.94 7.87
C TYR A 48 22.08 36.57 8.56
N PRO A 49 22.05 36.45 9.89
CA PRO A 49 21.77 35.15 10.54
C PRO A 49 20.39 34.62 10.19
N VAL A 50 19.37 35.48 10.12
CA VAL A 50 18.00 35.11 9.74
C VAL A 50 17.94 34.69 8.26
N LEU A 51 18.58 35.48 7.40
CA LEU A 51 18.69 35.20 5.97
C LEU A 51 19.30 33.80 5.72
N VAL A 52 20.46 33.52 6.31
CA VAL A 52 21.18 32.24 6.12
C VAL A 52 20.33 31.07 6.63
N LEU A 53 19.72 31.20 7.80
CA LEU A 53 18.87 30.15 8.38
C LEU A 53 17.73 29.79 7.43
N HIS A 54 16.96 30.78 6.98
CA HIS A 54 15.79 30.54 6.14
C HIS A 54 16.17 30.14 4.70
N ALA A 55 17.33 30.56 4.19
CA ALA A 55 17.87 30.09 2.91
C ALA A 55 18.21 28.58 2.94
N ILE A 56 18.63 28.05 4.08
CA ILE A 56 18.88 26.59 4.28
C ILE A 56 17.54 25.86 4.51
N LEU A 57 16.63 26.43 5.28
CA LEU A 57 15.35 25.82 5.60
C LEU A 57 14.41 25.72 4.38
N LEU A 58 14.49 26.64 3.44
CA LEU A 58 13.66 26.67 2.25
C LEU A 58 13.82 25.39 1.39
N PRO A 59 15.01 25.03 0.91
CA PRO A 59 15.19 23.80 0.12
C PRO A 59 14.87 22.53 0.94
N LEU A 60 15.16 22.52 2.24
CA LEU A 60 14.84 21.37 3.11
C LEU A 60 13.33 21.16 3.23
N ASN A 61 12.54 22.24 3.44
CA ASN A 61 11.09 22.15 3.50
C ASN A 61 10.48 21.81 2.14
N ALA A 62 11.03 22.34 1.03
CA ALA A 62 10.61 22.00 -0.32
C ALA A 62 10.84 20.50 -0.63
N TRP A 63 12.02 19.99 -0.31
CA TRP A 63 12.32 18.56 -0.45
C TRP A 63 11.33 17.69 0.30
N ARG A 64 11.10 17.99 1.59
CA ARG A 64 10.14 17.23 2.41
C ARG A 64 8.71 17.32 1.87
N ALA A 65 8.29 18.47 1.33
CA ALA A 65 6.99 18.62 0.68
C ALA A 65 6.89 17.73 -0.57
N ILE A 66 7.93 17.69 -1.41
CA ILE A 66 8.00 16.84 -2.60
C ILE A 66 7.95 15.35 -2.22
N GLN A 67 8.70 14.91 -1.20
CA GLN A 67 8.66 13.54 -0.71
C GLN A 67 7.23 13.14 -0.27
N MET A 68 6.55 14.04 0.45
CA MET A 68 5.18 13.80 0.92
C MET A 68 4.19 13.69 -0.23
N LEU A 69 4.26 14.59 -1.21
CA LEU A 69 3.41 14.56 -2.41
C LEU A 69 3.65 13.29 -3.25
N ARG A 70 4.92 12.85 -3.37
CA ARG A 70 5.24 11.58 -4.04
C ARG A 70 4.65 10.38 -3.29
N LEU A 71 4.71 10.39 -1.95
CA LEU A 71 4.12 9.33 -1.15
C LEU A 71 2.59 9.25 -1.36
N ILE A 72 1.90 10.39 -1.31
CA ILE A 72 0.45 10.45 -1.53
C ILE A 72 0.06 9.93 -2.91
N LYS A 73 0.79 10.34 -3.96
CA LYS A 73 0.55 9.84 -5.32
C LYS A 73 0.75 8.32 -5.43
N ARG A 74 1.77 7.76 -4.73
CA ARG A 74 2.00 6.32 -4.70
C ARG A 74 0.87 5.57 -3.98
N VAL A 75 0.40 6.09 -2.84
CA VAL A 75 -0.74 5.53 -2.10
C VAL A 75 -2.01 5.59 -2.96
N GLU A 76 -2.25 6.70 -3.65
CA GLU A 76 -3.41 6.87 -4.54
C GLU A 76 -3.36 5.90 -5.73
N ALA A 77 -2.20 5.74 -6.38
CA ALA A 77 -2.02 4.77 -7.46
C ALA A 77 -2.24 3.33 -6.96
N ALA A 78 -1.70 2.98 -5.79
CA ALA A 78 -1.94 1.69 -5.15
C ALA A 78 -3.42 1.46 -4.84
N SER A 79 -4.13 2.50 -4.39
CA SER A 79 -5.56 2.41 -4.08
C SER A 79 -6.45 2.30 -5.33
N LYS A 80 -5.99 2.76 -6.49
CA LYS A 80 -6.71 2.62 -7.78
C LYS A 80 -6.50 1.27 -8.47
N GLY A 81 -5.62 0.41 -7.94
CA GLY A 81 -5.37 -0.92 -8.49
C GLY A 81 -4.41 -0.97 -9.68
N ASP A 82 -3.72 0.13 -9.98
CA ASP A 82 -2.73 0.24 -11.08
C ASP A 82 -1.36 -0.37 -10.77
N LEU A 83 -1.17 -0.96 -9.59
CA LEU A 83 0.06 -1.70 -9.30
C LEU A 83 0.00 -3.07 -9.97
N SER A 84 0.72 -3.23 -11.07
CA SER A 84 1.06 -4.57 -11.57
C SER A 84 1.81 -5.32 -10.47
N THR A 85 1.56 -6.62 -10.33
CA THR A 85 2.25 -7.45 -9.31
C THR A 85 3.72 -7.68 -9.63
N GLU A 86 4.20 -7.21 -10.79
CA GLU A 86 5.57 -7.39 -11.27
C GLU A 86 6.65 -6.76 -10.37
N TRP A 87 6.33 -5.66 -9.68
CA TRP A 87 7.27 -5.03 -8.74
C TRP A 87 7.63 -5.93 -7.55
N LEU A 88 6.80 -6.93 -7.23
CA LEU A 88 7.04 -7.88 -6.13
C LEU A 88 8.02 -8.99 -6.53
N ARG A 89 8.09 -9.32 -7.81
CA ARG A 89 8.93 -10.40 -8.35
C ARG A 89 10.39 -10.40 -7.88
N PRO A 90 11.12 -9.26 -7.85
CA PRO A 90 12.53 -9.24 -7.42
C PRO A 90 12.75 -9.65 -5.96
N PHE A 91 11.69 -9.63 -5.15
CA PHE A 91 11.74 -9.97 -3.72
C PHE A 91 11.22 -11.38 -3.42
N MET A 92 10.73 -12.08 -4.43
CA MET A 92 10.15 -13.41 -4.29
C MET A 92 11.15 -14.51 -4.64
N LYS A 93 10.95 -15.69 -4.05
CA LYS A 93 11.74 -16.90 -4.27
C LYS A 93 10.97 -17.86 -5.16
N GLU A 94 11.68 -18.61 -6.00
CA GLU A 94 11.08 -19.57 -6.92
C GLU A 94 10.74 -20.88 -6.22
N ALA A 95 9.66 -21.51 -6.67
CA ALA A 95 9.25 -22.86 -6.30
C ALA A 95 8.65 -23.57 -7.52
N TYR A 96 9.02 -24.84 -7.70
CA TYR A 96 8.52 -25.68 -8.77
C TYR A 96 7.79 -26.86 -8.15
N LEU A 97 6.57 -27.10 -8.57
CA LEU A 97 5.68 -28.13 -8.05
C LEU A 97 5.13 -28.99 -9.18
N LYS A 98 4.92 -30.27 -8.91
CA LYS A 98 4.31 -31.21 -9.87
C LYS A 98 2.80 -31.13 -9.81
N ALA A 99 2.15 -31.56 -10.89
CA ALA A 99 0.70 -31.71 -10.93
C ALA A 99 0.20 -32.59 -9.77
N GLY A 100 -0.87 -32.16 -9.09
CA GLY A 100 -1.48 -32.87 -7.96
C GLY A 100 -0.83 -32.58 -6.59
N GLU A 101 0.25 -31.80 -6.50
CA GLU A 101 0.86 -31.45 -5.22
C GLU A 101 0.02 -30.43 -4.46
N THR A 102 -0.08 -30.59 -3.13
CA THR A 102 -0.74 -29.65 -2.24
C THR A 102 0.26 -28.58 -1.80
N ILE A 103 -0.09 -27.31 -2.02
CA ILE A 103 0.73 -26.15 -1.64
C ILE A 103 0.52 -25.85 -0.14
N PHE A 104 -0.73 -25.86 0.30
CA PHE A 104 -1.14 -25.75 1.70
C PHE A 104 -2.58 -26.26 1.85
N ASN A 105 -2.95 -26.68 3.05
CA ASN A 105 -4.31 -27.09 3.38
C ASN A 105 -5.06 -25.96 4.10
N LYS A 106 -6.39 -26.02 4.03
CA LYS A 106 -7.24 -25.17 4.87
C LYS A 106 -6.92 -25.41 6.34
N GLY A 107 -6.75 -24.33 7.12
CA GLY A 107 -6.40 -24.37 8.54
C GLY A 107 -4.90 -24.38 8.82
N ASP A 108 -4.03 -24.60 7.82
CA ASP A 108 -2.59 -24.49 7.99
C ASP A 108 -2.20 -23.05 8.35
N TYR A 109 -1.07 -22.88 9.04
CA TYR A 109 -0.55 -21.55 9.34
C TYR A 109 -0.11 -20.82 8.06
N ALA A 110 -0.57 -19.59 7.89
CA ALA A 110 -0.32 -18.78 6.71
C ALA A 110 0.95 -17.93 6.89
N ASP A 111 2.08 -18.41 6.40
CA ASP A 111 3.40 -17.78 6.51
C ASP A 111 3.91 -17.14 5.21
N ARG A 112 3.24 -17.39 4.07
CA ARG A 112 3.69 -17.03 2.72
C ARG A 112 2.57 -16.54 1.83
N LEU A 113 2.94 -15.62 0.95
CA LEU A 113 2.17 -15.19 -0.22
C LEU A 113 2.76 -15.85 -1.46
N TYR A 114 1.92 -16.25 -2.41
CA TYR A 114 2.33 -16.90 -3.65
C TYR A 114 1.86 -16.12 -4.87
N MET A 115 2.63 -16.19 -5.95
CA MET A 115 2.28 -15.70 -7.28
C MET A 115 2.52 -16.80 -8.31
N ILE A 116 1.59 -17.02 -9.21
CA ILE A 116 1.66 -18.02 -10.27
C ILE A 116 2.40 -17.43 -11.46
N ILE A 117 3.49 -18.07 -11.88
CA ILE A 117 4.21 -17.74 -13.12
C ILE A 117 3.74 -18.62 -14.27
N ALA A 118 3.53 -19.91 -13.99
CA ALA A 118 3.00 -20.87 -14.95
C ALA A 118 2.27 -22.00 -14.20
N GLY A 119 1.30 -22.62 -14.86
CA GLY A 119 0.45 -23.68 -14.31
C GLY A 119 -0.87 -23.14 -13.74
N ASP A 120 -1.74 -24.08 -13.38
CA ASP A 120 -3.07 -23.83 -12.83
C ASP A 120 -3.16 -24.38 -11.42
N ILE A 121 -3.74 -23.58 -10.49
CA ILE A 121 -3.92 -23.90 -9.08
C ILE A 121 -5.41 -23.93 -8.75
N HIS A 122 -5.88 -25.02 -8.16
CA HIS A 122 -7.25 -25.20 -7.72
C HIS A 122 -7.41 -24.83 -6.24
N LEU A 123 -8.35 -23.97 -5.93
CA LEU A 123 -8.81 -23.67 -4.57
C LEU A 123 -10.05 -24.53 -4.28
N GLU A 124 -9.89 -25.59 -3.48
CA GLU A 124 -10.87 -26.68 -3.38
C GLU A 124 -12.22 -26.23 -2.80
N GLN A 125 -12.24 -25.40 -1.73
CA GLN A 125 -13.48 -25.08 -1.02
C GLN A 125 -14.41 -24.10 -1.77
N ILE A 126 -13.87 -23.37 -2.75
CA ILE A 126 -14.65 -22.42 -3.56
C ILE A 126 -14.69 -22.83 -5.03
N ASP A 127 -14.16 -24.01 -5.36
CA ASP A 127 -14.05 -24.56 -6.71
C ASP A 127 -13.57 -23.51 -7.74
N HIS A 128 -12.44 -22.90 -7.42
CA HIS A 128 -11.89 -21.80 -8.23
C HIS A 128 -10.49 -22.11 -8.72
N ILE A 129 -10.26 -21.89 -10.03
CA ILE A 129 -8.95 -22.11 -10.67
C ILE A 129 -8.26 -20.75 -10.79
N LEU A 130 -7.06 -20.67 -10.24
CA LEU A 130 -6.13 -19.57 -10.38
C LEU A 130 -5.14 -19.85 -11.51
N ARG A 131 -4.71 -18.81 -12.22
CA ARG A 131 -3.85 -18.91 -13.40
C ARG A 131 -2.62 -18.01 -13.28
N ALA A 132 -1.73 -18.11 -14.28
CA ALA A 132 -0.53 -17.28 -14.36
C ALA A 132 -0.87 -15.77 -14.18
N GLY A 133 -0.12 -15.12 -13.33
CA GLY A 133 -0.32 -13.72 -12.92
C GLY A 133 -1.14 -13.54 -11.64
N ASP A 134 -1.87 -14.57 -11.18
CA ASP A 134 -2.64 -14.48 -9.94
C ASP A 134 -1.75 -14.58 -8.70
N LEU A 135 -2.10 -13.76 -7.69
CA LEU A 135 -1.58 -13.88 -6.32
C LEU A 135 -2.56 -14.70 -5.48
N PHE A 136 -2.07 -15.50 -4.53
CA PHE A 136 -2.93 -16.24 -3.61
C PHE A 136 -2.26 -16.49 -2.26
N GLY A 137 -3.07 -16.85 -1.25
CA GLY A 137 -2.62 -17.06 0.12
C GLY A 137 -2.61 -15.77 0.97
N GLU A 138 -2.97 -14.63 0.40
CA GLU A 138 -3.02 -13.32 1.07
C GLU A 138 -4.09 -13.26 2.16
N ILE A 139 -5.26 -13.91 1.97
CA ILE A 139 -6.36 -13.84 2.93
C ILE A 139 -5.91 -14.39 4.28
N GLY A 140 -5.32 -15.58 4.31
CA GLY A 140 -4.80 -16.16 5.55
C GLY A 140 -3.64 -15.37 6.13
N LEU A 141 -2.77 -14.83 5.28
CA LEU A 141 -1.62 -14.05 5.71
C LEU A 141 -2.01 -12.74 6.43
N PHE A 142 -3.10 -12.10 6.00
CA PHE A 142 -3.60 -10.85 6.59
C PHE A 142 -4.77 -11.06 7.55
N SER A 143 -5.19 -12.31 7.81
CA SER A 143 -6.21 -12.62 8.82
C SER A 143 -5.59 -12.61 10.23
N ALA A 144 -6.42 -12.31 11.24
CA ALA A 144 -5.96 -12.23 12.62
C ALA A 144 -5.52 -13.58 13.22
N ASP A 145 -6.06 -14.67 12.70
CA ASP A 145 -5.76 -16.04 13.13
C ASP A 145 -4.63 -16.68 12.33
N HIS A 146 -4.11 -16.01 11.29
CA HIS A 146 -3.06 -16.50 10.39
C HIS A 146 -3.33 -17.90 9.84
N GLN A 147 -4.60 -18.24 9.55
CA GLN A 147 -4.98 -19.54 9.01
C GLN A 147 -5.31 -19.48 7.51
N ARG A 148 -4.94 -20.53 6.78
CA ARG A 148 -5.33 -20.71 5.38
C ARG A 148 -6.85 -20.94 5.30
N THR A 149 -7.53 -20.13 4.53
CA THR A 149 -8.99 -20.21 4.35
C THR A 149 -9.41 -21.27 3.34
N GLN A 150 -8.50 -21.72 2.48
CA GLN A 150 -8.70 -22.65 1.38
C GLN A 150 -7.56 -23.67 1.33
N THR A 151 -7.80 -24.85 0.73
CA THR A 151 -6.77 -25.76 0.29
C THR A 151 -6.38 -25.40 -1.14
N ALA A 152 -5.09 -25.24 -1.39
CA ALA A 152 -4.56 -24.95 -2.71
C ALA A 152 -3.76 -26.14 -3.25
N ARG A 153 -4.16 -26.65 -4.43
CA ARG A 153 -3.54 -27.80 -5.09
C ARG A 153 -3.20 -27.48 -6.55
N THR A 154 -2.05 -27.93 -6.99
CA THR A 154 -1.65 -27.82 -8.40
C THR A 154 -2.49 -28.75 -9.28
N MET A 155 -3.05 -28.22 -10.38
CA MET A 155 -3.71 -29.03 -11.41
C MET A 155 -2.74 -29.50 -12.50
N THR A 156 -1.74 -28.69 -12.78
CA THR A 156 -0.66 -28.95 -13.75
C THR A 156 0.69 -28.76 -13.07
N ASP A 157 1.79 -29.10 -13.72
CA ASP A 157 3.12 -28.67 -13.28
C ASP A 157 3.11 -27.13 -13.16
N ALA A 158 3.57 -26.61 -12.03
CA ALA A 158 3.45 -25.19 -11.70
C ALA A 158 4.81 -24.59 -11.34
N HIS A 159 5.04 -23.36 -11.84
CA HIS A 159 6.12 -22.48 -11.43
C HIS A 159 5.52 -21.33 -10.63
N LEU A 160 5.86 -21.25 -9.35
CA LEU A 160 5.39 -20.27 -8.40
C LEU A 160 6.52 -19.37 -7.93
N LEU A 161 6.19 -18.14 -7.59
CA LEU A 161 7.03 -17.31 -6.74
C LEU A 161 6.37 -17.18 -5.37
N TRP A 162 7.17 -17.11 -4.31
CA TRP A 162 6.65 -16.92 -2.96
C TRP A 162 7.50 -15.93 -2.16
N ILE A 163 6.87 -15.25 -1.23
CA ILE A 163 7.50 -14.34 -0.27
C ILE A 163 6.96 -14.62 1.12
N SER A 164 7.83 -14.60 2.13
CA SER A 164 7.40 -14.76 3.52
C SER A 164 6.67 -13.52 4.04
N GLU A 165 5.82 -13.73 5.05
CA GLU A 165 5.12 -12.65 5.77
C GLU A 165 6.11 -11.58 6.26
N ARG A 166 7.24 -11.97 6.84
CA ARG A 166 8.25 -11.06 7.38
C ARG A 166 8.86 -10.16 6.29
N GLU A 167 9.24 -10.74 5.16
CA GLU A 167 9.79 -10.00 4.01
C GLU A 167 8.75 -9.04 3.43
N LEU A 168 7.50 -9.50 3.29
CA LEU A 168 6.39 -8.69 2.82
C LEU A 168 6.07 -7.53 3.77
N ALA A 169 6.02 -7.77 5.09
CA ALA A 169 5.83 -6.74 6.10
C ALA A 169 6.91 -5.66 6.04
N GLN A 170 8.18 -6.05 5.84
CA GLN A 170 9.29 -5.11 5.69
C GLN A 170 9.11 -4.22 4.44
N ILE A 171 8.67 -4.79 3.33
CA ILE A 171 8.38 -4.04 2.10
C ILE A 171 7.21 -3.07 2.31
N CYS A 172 6.13 -3.51 2.96
CA CYS A 172 4.98 -2.68 3.30
C CYS A 172 5.37 -1.51 4.22
N TYR A 173 6.25 -1.75 5.19
CA TYR A 173 6.76 -0.71 6.08
C TYR A 173 7.56 0.36 5.31
N GLN A 174 8.40 -0.05 4.37
CA GLN A 174 9.17 0.86 3.53
C GLN A 174 8.30 1.60 2.50
N ASN A 175 7.20 0.99 2.07
CA ASN A 175 6.30 1.54 1.07
C ASN A 175 4.83 1.31 1.45
N PRO A 176 4.22 2.20 2.24
CA PRO A 176 2.85 2.04 2.74
C PRO A 176 1.78 1.86 1.64
N GLY A 177 2.04 2.35 0.42
CA GLY A 177 1.14 2.16 -0.72
C GLY A 177 0.90 0.69 -1.05
N ILE A 178 1.89 -0.17 -0.78
CA ILE A 178 1.81 -1.61 -0.98
C ILE A 178 0.83 -2.26 0.02
N ALA A 179 0.82 -1.82 1.27
CA ALA A 179 -0.14 -2.28 2.27
C ALA A 179 -1.59 -1.97 1.86
N PHE A 180 -1.85 -0.78 1.30
CA PHE A 180 -3.16 -0.42 0.77
C PHE A 180 -3.57 -1.26 -0.44
N TYR A 181 -2.62 -1.61 -1.31
CA TYR A 181 -2.87 -2.54 -2.42
C TYR A 181 -3.35 -3.92 -1.91
N PHE A 182 -2.63 -4.51 -0.94
CA PHE A 182 -3.03 -5.79 -0.37
C PHE A 182 -4.34 -5.73 0.39
N LEU A 183 -4.60 -4.67 1.15
CA LEU A 183 -5.90 -4.46 1.82
C LEU A 183 -7.04 -4.49 0.81
N ARG A 184 -6.92 -3.77 -0.30
CA ARG A 184 -7.92 -3.75 -1.37
C ARG A 184 -8.06 -5.10 -2.06
N LEU A 185 -6.94 -5.76 -2.38
CA LEU A 185 -6.94 -7.09 -2.99
C LEU A 185 -7.70 -8.09 -2.12
N THR A 186 -7.37 -8.16 -0.82
CA THR A 186 -7.98 -9.07 0.14
C THR A 186 -9.47 -8.76 0.31
N THR A 187 -9.84 -7.48 0.47
CA THR A 187 -11.25 -7.06 0.60
C THR A 187 -12.07 -7.45 -0.62
N ASN A 188 -11.58 -7.19 -1.83
CA ASN A 188 -12.29 -7.56 -3.06
C ASN A 188 -12.48 -9.07 -3.19
N ARG A 189 -11.48 -9.86 -2.81
CA ARG A 189 -11.57 -11.32 -2.83
C ARG A 189 -12.53 -11.88 -1.77
N LEU A 190 -12.54 -11.31 -0.57
CA LEU A 190 -13.49 -11.70 0.47
C LEU A 190 -14.93 -11.43 0.02
N ILE A 191 -15.20 -10.27 -0.58
CA ILE A 191 -16.52 -9.93 -1.14
C ILE A 191 -16.89 -10.91 -2.26
N ALA A 192 -15.99 -11.19 -3.18
CA ALA A 192 -16.23 -12.12 -4.28
C ALA A 192 -16.50 -13.56 -3.77
N ASN A 193 -15.75 -14.02 -2.75
CA ASN A 193 -15.96 -15.33 -2.15
C ASN A 193 -17.29 -15.41 -1.41
N ALA A 194 -17.68 -14.37 -0.67
CA ALA A 194 -18.96 -14.28 0.00
C ALA A 194 -20.12 -14.32 -1.01
N SER A 195 -20.05 -13.60 -2.11
CA SER A 195 -21.07 -13.60 -3.18
C SER A 195 -21.22 -14.99 -3.82
N ARG A 196 -20.11 -15.69 -4.08
CA ARG A 196 -20.14 -17.06 -4.63
C ARG A 196 -20.79 -18.05 -3.65
N ALA A 197 -20.50 -17.95 -2.35
CA ALA A 197 -21.09 -18.79 -1.33
C ALA A 197 -22.61 -18.60 -1.24
N MET A 198 -23.11 -17.38 -1.37
CA MET A 198 -24.54 -17.08 -1.40
C MET A 198 -25.24 -17.67 -2.64
N THR A 199 -24.65 -17.50 -3.82
CA THR A 199 -25.23 -18.03 -5.07
C THR A 199 -25.22 -19.57 -5.09
N GLY A 200 -24.20 -20.22 -4.56
CA GLY A 200 -24.11 -21.68 -4.45
C GLY A 200 -25.17 -22.29 -3.52
N SER A 201 -25.57 -21.57 -2.46
CA SER A 201 -26.62 -22.05 -1.54
C SER A 201 -28.04 -21.94 -2.12
N GLU A 202 -28.32 -20.98 -3.00
CA GLU A 202 -29.61 -20.87 -3.68
C GLU A 202 -29.85 -21.98 -4.71
N THR A 203 -28.80 -22.44 -5.37
CA THR A 203 -28.87 -23.52 -6.37
C THR A 203 -29.17 -24.88 -5.74
N THR A 204 -28.74 -25.11 -4.49
CA THR A 204 -29.02 -26.37 -3.77
C THR A 204 -30.44 -26.46 -3.17
N LEU A 205 -31.09 -25.31 -2.94
CA LEU A 205 -32.48 -25.25 -2.40
C LEU A 205 -33.57 -25.40 -3.50
N SER A 206 -33.21 -25.25 -4.78
CA SER A 206 -34.16 -25.30 -5.90
C SER A 206 -34.21 -26.64 -6.63
N ALA A 207 -33.60 -27.73 -6.13
CA ALA A 207 -33.75 -29.05 -6.71
C ALA A 207 -35.12 -29.62 -6.35
N PRO A 208 -36.03 -29.85 -7.33
CA PRO A 208 -37.34 -30.44 -7.01
C PRO A 208 -37.15 -31.87 -6.57
N SER A 209 -37.65 -32.20 -5.38
CA SER A 209 -37.86 -33.55 -4.91
C SER A 209 -38.68 -34.30 -5.95
N LYS A 210 -38.08 -35.21 -6.68
CA LYS A 210 -38.79 -36.19 -7.51
C LYS A 210 -39.31 -37.29 -6.55
N LEU A 211 -40.58 -37.28 -6.31
CA LEU A 211 -41.38 -38.41 -5.89
C LEU A 211 -41.52 -39.42 -7.01
#